data_e356ecbaa1fb6322425513aa18f97b5d
#
_entry.id   e356ecbaa1fb6322425513aa18f97b5d
#
_cell.length_a   1.000
_cell.length_b   1.000
_cell.length_c   1.000
_cell.angle_alpha   90.00
_cell.angle_beta   90.00
_cell.angle_gamma   90.00
#
_symmetry.space_group_name_H-M   'P 1'
#
loop_
_entity.id
_entity.type
_entity.pdbx_description
1 polymer ?
#
loop_
_entity_poly.entity_id
_entity_poly.type
_entity_poly.pdbx_seq_one_letter_code
_entity_poly.pdbx_strand_id
1 'polypeptide(L)'
;MNQNVTLSCHSDSGSPPIRYTLFKRNQKVSTLNRPDLTPGLFNWTINSASDVGEYKCKAENNISRGGKYSNSLNFTLIEPISKPVLSSPNSQAKKAQNVTLSCLSENGSLPITYIFFKGRQSISPPVKMQKREAAVIFLFINSSSDFGTYKCRAENSFRNNTKYSNSFNFTLAEERSHSQTLIISLALILLLLVIGFALAIPFFIIPSYKARKFKSARSSTGLTSTMNAEESENYIIYTEIEPVKPEEEYVNFSVIRREDEKGENLKL
;
A
#
# COMPACT_ATOMS: atom_id res chain seq x y z
N MET A 1 13.37 13.08 7.43
CA MET A 1 13.10 14.49 7.04
C MET A 1 14.43 15.21 6.93
N ASN A 2 14.56 16.47 6.85
CA ASN A 2 15.71 17.30 6.49
C ASN A 2 15.92 17.42 4.98
N GLN A 3 14.87 17.77 4.27
CA GLN A 3 14.95 18.05 2.84
C GLN A 3 15.17 19.56 2.62
N ASN A 4 16.28 19.90 1.98
CA ASN A 4 16.54 21.27 1.58
C ASN A 4 15.85 21.56 0.24
N VAL A 5 15.09 22.63 0.21
CA VAL A 5 14.41 23.14 -0.99
C VAL A 5 14.80 24.59 -1.19
N THR A 6 14.94 25.03 -2.44
CA THR A 6 15.09 26.44 -2.78
C THR A 6 13.82 26.90 -3.47
N LEU A 7 13.12 27.83 -2.85
CA LEU A 7 11.94 28.48 -3.40
C LEU A 7 12.37 29.71 -4.19
N SER A 8 12.04 29.75 -5.47
CA SER A 8 12.37 30.88 -6.37
C SER A 8 11.10 31.71 -6.59
N CYS A 9 11.21 32.98 -6.32
CA CYS A 9 10.18 34.00 -6.58
C CYS A 9 10.69 34.99 -7.61
N HIS A 10 10.04 35.11 -8.75
CA HIS A 10 10.42 35.98 -9.83
C HIS A 10 9.26 36.83 -10.30
N SER A 11 9.53 38.10 -10.56
CA SER A 11 8.57 39.01 -11.23
C SER A 11 9.10 39.32 -12.63
N ASP A 12 8.29 39.05 -13.64
CA ASP A 12 8.66 39.27 -15.04
C ASP A 12 8.69 40.75 -15.42
N SER A 13 8.13 41.61 -14.58
CA SER A 13 8.05 43.04 -14.78
C SER A 13 8.18 43.82 -13.47
N GLY A 14 8.38 45.11 -13.58
CA GLY A 14 8.48 46.03 -12.45
C GLY A 14 9.81 46.78 -12.41
N SER A 15 9.81 47.94 -11.76
CA SER A 15 11.02 48.75 -11.59
C SER A 15 11.76 48.34 -10.32
N PRO A 16 13.05 47.95 -10.44
CA PRO A 16 13.85 47.65 -9.27
C PRO A 16 14.01 48.87 -8.35
N PRO A 17 14.33 48.70 -7.06
CA PRO A 17 14.55 47.42 -6.37
C PRO A 17 13.24 46.70 -6.09
N ILE A 18 13.28 45.35 -6.19
CA ILE A 18 12.13 44.50 -5.91
C ILE A 18 12.31 43.82 -4.56
N ARG A 19 11.26 43.91 -3.73
CA ARG A 19 11.21 43.22 -2.45
C ARG A 19 10.30 41.98 -2.60
N TYR A 20 10.90 40.81 -2.44
CA TYR A 20 10.21 39.56 -2.40
C TYR A 20 9.93 39.10 -0.96
N THR A 21 8.70 38.75 -0.64
CA THR A 21 8.31 38.26 0.68
C THR A 21 7.70 36.90 0.54
N LEU A 22 8.25 35.92 1.25
CA LEU A 22 7.73 34.56 1.33
C LEU A 22 6.70 34.46 2.45
N PHE A 23 5.57 33.88 2.15
CA PHE A 23 4.49 33.57 3.08
C PHE A 23 4.24 32.05 3.15
N LYS A 24 3.93 31.58 4.33
CA LYS A 24 3.44 30.23 4.60
C LYS A 24 2.09 30.35 5.31
N ARG A 25 1.02 29.76 4.74
CA ARG A 25 -0.34 29.86 5.31
C ARG A 25 -0.70 31.29 5.72
N ASN A 26 -0.41 32.26 4.85
CA ASN A 26 -0.59 33.71 5.08
C ASN A 26 0.29 34.36 6.16
N GLN A 27 1.19 33.62 6.78
CA GLN A 27 2.18 34.18 7.71
C GLN A 27 3.46 34.50 6.97
N LYS A 28 4.02 35.71 7.20
CA LYS A 28 5.30 36.11 6.64
C LYS A 28 6.42 35.27 7.25
N VAL A 29 7.25 34.65 6.40
CA VAL A 29 8.36 33.78 6.83
C VAL A 29 9.71 34.40 6.56
N SER A 30 9.88 35.07 5.39
CA SER A 30 11.15 35.64 5.00
C SER A 30 10.97 36.79 4.00
N THR A 31 11.97 37.64 3.88
CA THR A 31 12.00 38.78 2.93
C THR A 31 13.38 38.93 2.35
N LEU A 32 13.43 39.14 1.03
CA LEU A 32 14.67 39.42 0.27
C LEU A 32 14.47 40.67 -0.59
N ASN A 33 15.46 41.55 -0.63
CA ASN A 33 15.50 42.67 -1.55
C ASN A 33 16.46 42.36 -2.70
N ARG A 34 15.99 42.64 -3.92
CA ARG A 34 16.83 42.52 -5.12
C ARG A 34 16.97 43.88 -5.77
N PRO A 35 18.22 44.34 -6.02
CA PRO A 35 18.45 45.63 -6.69
C PRO A 35 18.12 45.60 -8.18
N ASP A 36 17.87 44.40 -8.72
CA ASP A 36 17.57 44.10 -10.12
C ASP A 36 16.33 43.19 -10.24
N LEU A 37 16.04 42.69 -11.44
CA LEU A 37 14.94 41.75 -11.71
C LEU A 37 15.31 40.28 -11.46
N THR A 38 16.46 40.01 -10.82
CA THR A 38 16.84 38.63 -10.48
C THR A 38 15.89 38.02 -9.48
N PRO A 39 15.67 36.70 -9.56
CA PRO A 39 14.78 35.98 -8.63
C PRO A 39 15.22 36.11 -7.17
N GLY A 40 14.26 36.24 -6.28
CA GLY A 40 14.44 36.04 -4.84
C GLY A 40 14.51 34.55 -4.53
N LEU A 41 15.68 34.06 -4.11
CA LEU A 41 15.88 32.64 -3.77
C LEU A 41 15.80 32.46 -2.25
N PHE A 42 14.82 31.70 -1.78
CA PHE A 42 14.64 31.36 -0.37
C PHE A 42 15.09 29.92 -0.14
N ASN A 43 16.18 29.74 0.58
CA ASN A 43 16.60 28.40 1.02
C ASN A 43 15.76 28.00 2.24
N TRP A 44 15.05 26.89 2.12
CA TRP A 44 14.13 26.38 3.12
C TRP A 44 14.41 24.92 3.41
N THR A 45 14.42 24.55 4.69
CA THR A 45 14.60 23.16 5.10
C THR A 45 13.28 22.64 5.66
N ILE A 46 12.79 21.58 5.07
CA ILE A 46 11.58 20.87 5.54
C ILE A 46 12.02 19.83 6.56
N ASN A 47 11.80 20.09 7.84
CA ASN A 47 12.22 19.26 8.95
C ASN A 47 11.08 18.46 9.56
N SER A 48 9.86 18.97 9.46
CA SER A 48 8.70 18.43 10.16
C SER A 48 7.42 18.56 9.33
N ALA A 49 6.38 17.87 9.75
CA ALA A 49 5.04 17.99 9.15
C ALA A 49 4.49 19.42 9.27
N SER A 50 4.96 20.20 10.25
CA SER A 50 4.58 21.61 10.36
C SER A 50 5.11 22.46 9.21
N ASP A 51 6.20 22.05 8.56
CA ASP A 51 6.82 22.79 7.45
C ASP A 51 6.14 22.55 6.11
N VAL A 52 5.27 21.56 5.99
CA VAL A 52 4.43 21.35 4.81
C VAL A 52 3.22 22.29 4.80
N GLY A 53 2.61 22.45 3.64
CA GLY A 53 1.43 23.28 3.43
C GLY A 53 1.64 24.32 2.34
N GLU A 54 0.79 25.31 2.33
CA GLU A 54 0.72 26.34 1.28
C GLU A 54 1.79 27.41 1.48
N TYR A 55 2.53 27.70 0.41
CA TYR A 55 3.48 28.80 0.31
C TYR A 55 3.09 29.71 -0.85
N LYS A 56 3.28 31.01 -0.65
CA LYS A 56 3.12 32.05 -1.67
C LYS A 56 4.26 33.05 -1.56
N CYS A 57 4.60 33.70 -2.64
CA CYS A 57 5.43 34.89 -2.56
C CYS A 57 4.67 36.15 -2.98
N LYS A 58 5.14 37.28 -2.48
CA LYS A 58 4.71 38.61 -2.87
C LYS A 58 5.91 39.35 -3.40
N ALA A 59 5.76 39.98 -4.56
CA ALA A 59 6.72 40.93 -5.11
C ALA A 59 6.15 42.35 -4.99
N GLU A 60 6.97 43.28 -4.51
CA GLU A 60 6.59 44.67 -4.38
C GLU A 60 7.82 45.58 -4.64
N ASN A 61 7.59 46.75 -5.16
CA ASN A 61 8.59 47.79 -5.33
C ASN A 61 8.12 49.11 -4.71
N ASN A 62 8.96 50.14 -4.78
CA ASN A 62 8.65 51.42 -4.16
C ASN A 62 7.51 52.20 -4.86
N ILE A 63 7.16 51.82 -6.08
CA ILE A 63 6.13 52.47 -6.89
C ILE A 63 4.74 51.83 -6.65
N SER A 64 4.69 50.51 -6.57
CA SER A 64 3.42 49.78 -6.41
C SER A 64 3.18 49.53 -4.92
N ARG A 65 2.22 50.26 -4.35
CA ARG A 65 1.86 50.16 -2.92
C ARG A 65 1.15 48.90 -2.52
N GLY A 66 0.69 48.07 -3.47
CA GLY A 66 -0.06 46.85 -3.21
C GLY A 66 0.75 45.57 -3.30
N GLY A 67 1.77 45.54 -4.13
CA GLY A 67 2.50 44.33 -4.49
C GLY A 67 1.62 43.30 -5.18
N LYS A 68 2.23 42.30 -5.83
CA LYS A 68 1.53 41.19 -6.48
C LYS A 68 1.91 39.88 -5.83
N TYR A 69 0.93 38.99 -5.68
CA TYR A 69 1.12 37.63 -5.14
C TYR A 69 1.28 36.63 -6.28
N SER A 70 2.07 35.60 -6.01
CA SER A 70 2.21 34.43 -6.85
C SER A 70 1.03 33.48 -6.66
N ASN A 71 0.97 32.46 -7.53
CA ASN A 71 0.23 31.24 -7.24
C ASN A 71 0.74 30.58 -5.96
N SER A 72 -0.09 29.69 -5.38
CA SER A 72 0.28 28.90 -4.24
C SER A 72 1.08 27.67 -4.66
N LEU A 73 2.11 27.34 -3.90
CA LEU A 73 2.79 26.07 -3.93
C LEU A 73 2.41 25.28 -2.67
N ASN A 74 1.84 24.10 -2.85
CA ASN A 74 1.49 23.21 -1.75
C ASN A 74 2.54 22.11 -1.58
N PHE A 75 3.21 22.09 -0.44
CA PHE A 75 4.04 20.97 -0.02
C PHE A 75 3.18 19.96 0.73
N THR A 76 3.22 18.71 0.29
CA THR A 76 2.55 17.60 0.95
C THR A 76 3.57 16.57 1.40
N LEU A 77 3.28 15.93 2.52
CA LEU A 77 4.08 14.82 3.00
C LEU A 77 3.67 13.55 2.27
N ILE A 78 4.63 12.88 1.64
CA ILE A 78 4.39 11.57 1.04
C ILE A 78 4.98 10.52 1.94
N GLU A 79 4.11 9.64 2.44
CA GLU A 79 4.47 8.50 3.26
C GLU A 79 4.81 7.29 2.38
N PRO A 80 5.87 6.54 2.72
CA PRO A 80 6.17 5.29 2.06
C PRO A 80 5.05 4.27 2.30
N ILE A 81 4.85 3.38 1.33
CA ILE A 81 3.90 2.28 1.49
C ILE A 81 4.39 1.27 2.53
N SER A 82 3.48 0.70 3.30
CA SER A 82 3.74 -0.51 4.10
C SER A 82 3.85 -1.74 3.19
N LYS A 83 4.40 -2.83 3.70
CA LYS A 83 4.41 -4.12 2.99
C LYS A 83 2.97 -4.53 2.70
N PRO A 84 2.58 -4.72 1.42
CA PRO A 84 1.22 -5.12 1.10
C PRO A 84 0.94 -6.56 1.53
N VAL A 85 -0.32 -6.83 1.86
CA VAL A 85 -0.83 -8.16 2.16
C VAL A 85 -1.62 -8.66 0.96
N LEU A 86 -1.24 -9.83 0.44
CA LEU A 86 -1.98 -10.56 -0.58
C LEU A 86 -2.84 -11.61 0.10
N SER A 87 -4.12 -11.62 -0.19
CA SER A 87 -5.09 -12.54 0.37
C SER A 87 -6.13 -13.00 -0.66
N SER A 88 -6.82 -14.05 -0.34
CA SER A 88 -7.99 -14.56 -1.07
C SER A 88 -9.02 -15.03 -0.05
N PRO A 89 -10.32 -14.91 -0.32
CA PRO A 89 -11.37 -15.46 0.54
C PRO A 89 -11.23 -16.97 0.78
N ASN A 90 -10.72 -17.68 -0.25
CA ASN A 90 -10.49 -19.12 -0.19
C ASN A 90 -9.05 -19.43 -0.58
N SER A 91 -8.36 -20.23 0.24
CA SER A 91 -7.05 -20.78 -0.09
C SER A 91 -7.11 -22.04 -0.94
N GLN A 92 -8.29 -22.70 -0.99
CA GLN A 92 -8.52 -23.86 -1.81
C GLN A 92 -9.31 -23.47 -3.05
N ALA A 93 -8.93 -24.03 -4.19
CA ALA A 93 -9.60 -23.81 -5.47
C ALA A 93 -9.79 -25.13 -6.22
N LYS A 94 -10.86 -25.23 -6.98
CA LYS A 94 -11.12 -26.31 -7.92
C LYS A 94 -10.69 -25.90 -9.32
N LYS A 95 -10.48 -26.88 -10.20
CA LYS A 95 -10.37 -26.60 -11.64
C LYS A 95 -11.69 -26.01 -12.15
N ALA A 96 -11.61 -25.18 -13.17
CA ALA A 96 -12.72 -24.43 -13.77
C ALA A 96 -13.44 -23.50 -12.77
N GLN A 97 -12.74 -22.93 -11.79
CA GLN A 97 -13.26 -22.01 -10.78
C GLN A 97 -12.69 -20.62 -10.92
N ASN A 98 -13.52 -19.59 -10.76
CA ASN A 98 -13.08 -18.22 -10.55
C ASN A 98 -12.66 -18.04 -9.09
N VAL A 99 -11.47 -17.49 -8.90
CA VAL A 99 -10.93 -17.11 -7.59
C VAL A 99 -10.61 -15.63 -7.57
N THR A 100 -10.58 -15.05 -6.39
CA THR A 100 -10.32 -13.64 -6.19
C THR A 100 -9.00 -13.47 -5.44
N LEU A 101 -8.13 -12.59 -5.92
CA LEU A 101 -6.97 -12.12 -5.19
C LEU A 101 -7.17 -10.65 -4.84
N SER A 102 -6.91 -10.29 -3.60
CA SER A 102 -6.94 -8.93 -3.09
C SER A 102 -5.59 -8.56 -2.49
N CYS A 103 -5.12 -7.34 -2.80
CA CYS A 103 -3.86 -6.80 -2.33
C CYS A 103 -4.08 -5.44 -1.68
N LEU A 104 -3.61 -5.27 -0.45
CA LEU A 104 -3.76 -4.03 0.31
C LEU A 104 -2.47 -3.67 1.03
N SER A 105 -2.05 -2.42 0.91
CA SER A 105 -1.08 -1.77 1.79
C SER A 105 -1.81 -0.92 2.81
N GLU A 106 -1.58 -1.15 4.09
CA GLU A 106 -2.27 -0.45 5.17
C GLU A 106 -1.87 1.02 5.28
N ASN A 107 -0.58 1.31 5.02
CA ASN A 107 -0.03 2.65 5.09
C ASN A 107 0.57 3.08 3.75
N GLY A 108 0.81 4.37 3.61
CA GLY A 108 1.39 5.02 2.44
C GLY A 108 0.45 6.06 1.84
N SER A 109 1.02 7.09 1.25
CA SER A 109 0.24 8.14 0.59
C SER A 109 -0.38 7.63 -0.71
N LEU A 110 -1.61 8.02 -0.96
CA LEU A 110 -2.36 7.75 -2.18
C LEU A 110 -1.90 8.67 -3.32
N PRO A 111 -2.02 8.25 -4.58
CA PRO A 111 -2.51 6.96 -5.02
C PRO A 111 -1.48 5.85 -4.86
N ILE A 112 -1.95 4.62 -4.62
CA ILE A 112 -1.10 3.42 -4.59
C ILE A 112 -1.41 2.58 -5.83
N THR A 113 -0.36 2.15 -6.54
CA THR A 113 -0.46 1.28 -7.70
C THR A 113 -0.08 -0.15 -7.33
N TYR A 114 -0.93 -1.11 -7.67
CA TYR A 114 -0.72 -2.53 -7.43
C TYR A 114 -0.55 -3.28 -8.73
N ILE A 115 0.37 -4.25 -8.76
CA ILE A 115 0.58 -5.18 -9.87
C ILE A 115 0.63 -6.59 -9.30
N PHE A 116 -0.11 -7.52 -9.91
CA PHE A 116 -0.15 -8.91 -9.48
C PHE A 116 0.76 -9.77 -10.33
N PHE A 117 1.39 -10.75 -9.69
CA PHE A 117 2.36 -11.65 -10.30
C PHE A 117 2.03 -13.10 -9.96
N LYS A 118 2.32 -13.98 -10.93
CA LYS A 118 2.41 -15.41 -10.75
C LYS A 118 3.87 -15.82 -11.04
N GLY A 119 4.56 -16.28 -10.02
CA GLY A 119 6.01 -16.43 -10.11
C GLY A 119 6.70 -15.09 -10.41
N ARG A 120 7.33 -15.00 -11.60
CA ARG A 120 8.00 -13.78 -12.08
C ARG A 120 7.18 -13.00 -13.12
N GLN A 121 6.07 -13.56 -13.59
CA GLN A 121 5.26 -12.96 -14.65
C GLN A 121 4.16 -12.09 -14.05
N SER A 122 3.99 -10.88 -14.59
CA SER A 122 2.82 -10.04 -14.30
C SER A 122 1.57 -10.65 -14.94
N ILE A 123 0.51 -10.77 -14.15
CA ILE A 123 -0.78 -11.36 -14.58
C ILE A 123 -1.90 -10.32 -14.63
N SER A 124 -1.60 -9.07 -14.29
CA SER A 124 -2.55 -7.97 -14.38
C SER A 124 -1.87 -6.71 -14.92
N PRO A 125 -2.64 -5.81 -15.56
CA PRO A 125 -2.19 -4.44 -15.71
C PRO A 125 -2.05 -3.77 -14.33
N PRO A 126 -1.33 -2.63 -14.24
CA PRO A 126 -1.27 -1.85 -13.01
C PRO A 126 -2.67 -1.36 -12.58
N VAL A 127 -3.04 -1.61 -11.33
CA VAL A 127 -4.30 -1.17 -10.72
C VAL A 127 -4.00 0.00 -9.81
N LYS A 128 -4.41 1.22 -10.19
CA LYS A 128 -4.18 2.44 -9.43
C LYS A 128 -5.36 2.73 -8.50
N MET A 129 -5.12 2.72 -7.20
CA MET A 129 -6.12 2.98 -6.18
C MET A 129 -6.01 4.40 -5.66
N GLN A 130 -7.11 5.15 -5.78
CA GLN A 130 -7.24 6.53 -5.27
C GLN A 130 -7.74 6.59 -3.82
N LYS A 131 -8.22 5.46 -3.31
CA LYS A 131 -8.70 5.29 -1.95
C LYS A 131 -7.96 4.14 -1.28
N ARG A 132 -7.96 4.11 0.04
CA ARG A 132 -7.34 3.04 0.83
C ARG A 132 -8.25 1.80 0.87
N GLU A 133 -8.30 1.14 -0.26
CA GLU A 133 -9.08 -0.08 -0.49
C GLU A 133 -8.17 -1.12 -1.16
N ALA A 134 -8.52 -2.40 -1.01
CA ALA A 134 -7.77 -3.46 -1.66
C ALA A 134 -7.93 -3.41 -3.19
N ALA A 135 -6.83 -3.52 -3.90
CA ALA A 135 -6.87 -3.83 -5.32
C ALA A 135 -7.29 -5.30 -5.50
N VAL A 136 -8.26 -5.55 -6.37
CA VAL A 136 -8.85 -6.87 -6.57
C VAL A 136 -8.70 -7.31 -8.02
N ILE A 137 -8.29 -8.57 -8.22
CA ILE A 137 -8.33 -9.23 -9.52
C ILE A 137 -9.06 -10.56 -9.43
N PHE A 138 -9.65 -10.96 -10.55
CA PHE A 138 -10.30 -12.25 -10.71
C PHE A 138 -9.43 -13.14 -11.61
N LEU A 139 -9.23 -14.39 -11.19
CA LEU A 139 -8.46 -15.39 -11.91
C LEU A 139 -9.34 -16.59 -12.16
N PHE A 140 -9.22 -17.17 -13.34
CA PHE A 140 -9.85 -18.45 -13.66
C PHE A 140 -8.81 -19.56 -13.56
N ILE A 141 -9.03 -20.48 -12.62
CA ILE A 141 -8.16 -21.65 -12.42
C ILE A 141 -8.58 -22.73 -13.41
N ASN A 142 -7.89 -22.84 -14.52
CA ASN A 142 -8.22 -23.79 -15.58
C ASN A 142 -7.40 -25.08 -15.48
N SER A 143 -6.14 -24.98 -15.10
CA SER A 143 -5.20 -26.10 -15.13
C SER A 143 -4.39 -26.20 -13.85
N SER A 144 -3.68 -27.33 -13.68
CA SER A 144 -2.75 -27.50 -12.55
C SER A 144 -1.60 -26.48 -12.57
N SER A 145 -1.25 -25.96 -13.73
CA SER A 145 -0.25 -24.89 -13.82
C SER A 145 -0.70 -23.59 -13.15
N ASP A 146 -2.01 -23.39 -12.94
CA ASP A 146 -2.54 -22.21 -12.28
C ASP A 146 -2.40 -22.25 -10.74
N PHE A 147 -2.10 -23.44 -10.20
CA PHE A 147 -1.70 -23.59 -8.81
C PHE A 147 -0.22 -23.24 -8.67
N GLY A 148 0.09 -22.02 -8.31
CA GLY A 148 1.45 -21.54 -8.18
C GLY A 148 1.55 -20.43 -7.15
N THR A 149 2.73 -19.87 -7.03
CA THR A 149 2.98 -18.78 -6.08
C THR A 149 2.56 -17.45 -6.67
N TYR A 150 1.65 -16.79 -6.01
CA TYR A 150 1.18 -15.44 -6.33
C TYR A 150 1.77 -14.42 -5.36
N LYS A 151 2.05 -13.24 -5.87
CA LYS A 151 2.48 -12.06 -5.12
C LYS A 151 1.85 -10.81 -5.71
N CYS A 152 1.74 -9.77 -4.94
CA CYS A 152 1.50 -8.44 -5.47
C CYS A 152 2.67 -7.52 -5.13
N ARG A 153 2.83 -6.49 -5.96
CA ARG A 153 3.75 -5.38 -5.76
C ARG A 153 2.93 -4.12 -5.59
N ALA A 154 3.24 -3.34 -4.58
CA ALA A 154 2.68 -2.02 -4.38
C ALA A 154 3.75 -0.94 -4.57
N GLU A 155 3.36 0.19 -5.13
CA GLU A 155 4.20 1.38 -5.29
C GLU A 155 3.35 2.65 -5.21
N ASN A 156 3.94 3.73 -4.74
CA ASN A 156 3.35 5.07 -4.79
C ASN A 156 4.38 6.08 -5.33
N SER A 157 4.06 7.36 -5.27
CA SER A 157 4.96 8.44 -5.74
C SER A 157 6.21 8.64 -4.87
N PHE A 158 6.35 7.92 -3.76
CA PHE A 158 7.60 7.90 -2.98
C PHE A 158 8.68 7.15 -3.77
N ARG A 159 9.80 7.84 -4.06
CA ARG A 159 10.87 7.27 -4.91
C ARG A 159 11.47 6.01 -4.28
N ASN A 160 11.71 5.00 -5.14
CA ASN A 160 12.36 3.72 -4.77
C ASN A 160 11.66 2.92 -3.67
N ASN A 161 10.39 3.18 -3.40
CA ASN A 161 9.62 2.45 -2.40
C ASN A 161 8.62 1.51 -3.07
N THR A 162 9.16 0.44 -3.62
CA THR A 162 8.38 -0.66 -4.16
C THR A 162 8.42 -1.81 -3.16
N LYS A 163 7.27 -2.29 -2.70
CA LYS A 163 7.19 -3.40 -1.76
C LYS A 163 6.38 -4.56 -2.33
N TYR A 164 6.85 -5.77 -2.07
CA TYR A 164 6.17 -7.01 -2.44
C TYR A 164 5.45 -7.61 -1.24
N SER A 165 4.32 -8.25 -1.50
CA SER A 165 3.52 -8.95 -0.51
C SER A 165 4.22 -10.24 -0.03
N ASN A 166 3.58 -10.89 0.96
CA ASN A 166 3.74 -12.31 1.21
C ASN A 166 3.41 -13.12 -0.05
N SER A 167 3.94 -14.33 -0.12
CA SER A 167 3.53 -15.33 -1.12
C SER A 167 2.18 -15.91 -0.74
N PHE A 168 1.33 -16.12 -1.74
CA PHE A 168 0.05 -16.80 -1.61
C PHE A 168 -0.01 -17.94 -2.61
N ASN A 169 -0.44 -19.13 -2.16
CA ASN A 169 -0.60 -20.31 -3.01
C ASN A 169 -2.03 -20.84 -2.88
N PHE A 170 -2.66 -21.12 -4.02
CA PHE A 170 -3.88 -21.91 -4.02
C PHE A 170 -3.53 -23.39 -3.90
N THR A 171 -4.27 -24.11 -3.07
CA THR A 171 -4.22 -25.58 -3.00
C THR A 171 -5.42 -26.15 -3.73
N LEU A 172 -5.22 -27.30 -4.39
CA LEU A 172 -6.31 -28.00 -5.04
C LEU A 172 -7.30 -28.49 -3.96
N ALA A 173 -8.55 -28.11 -4.07
CA ALA A 173 -9.61 -28.68 -3.27
C ALA A 173 -9.79 -30.14 -3.69
N GLU A 174 -9.52 -31.08 -2.77
CA GLU A 174 -9.84 -32.49 -2.99
C GLU A 174 -11.36 -32.61 -3.13
N GLU A 175 -11.81 -33.05 -4.28
CA GLU A 175 -13.17 -33.59 -4.39
C GLU A 175 -13.19 -34.86 -3.56
N ARG A 176 -13.82 -34.83 -2.39
CA ARG A 176 -14.19 -36.07 -1.71
C ARG A 176 -15.05 -36.86 -2.70
N SER A 177 -14.41 -37.85 -3.30
CA SER A 177 -15.07 -38.72 -4.23
C SER A 177 -16.32 -39.27 -3.51
N HIS A 178 -17.47 -39.10 -4.12
CA HIS A 178 -18.72 -39.65 -3.61
C HIS A 178 -18.60 -41.18 -3.36
N SER A 179 -17.62 -41.83 -4.02
CA SER A 179 -17.28 -43.24 -3.79
C SER A 179 -16.67 -43.49 -2.40
N GLN A 180 -15.87 -42.54 -1.83
CA GLN A 180 -15.33 -42.75 -0.47
C GLN A 180 -16.41 -42.64 0.60
N THR A 181 -17.39 -41.74 0.45
CA THR A 181 -18.54 -41.69 1.38
C THR A 181 -19.42 -42.91 1.26
N LEU A 182 -19.60 -43.45 0.06
CA LEU A 182 -20.34 -44.69 -0.16
C LEU A 182 -19.58 -45.90 0.43
N ILE A 183 -18.27 -45.98 0.24
CA ILE A 183 -17.45 -47.07 0.82
C ILE A 183 -17.48 -47.01 2.34
N ILE A 184 -17.34 -45.82 2.93
CA ILE A 184 -17.39 -45.64 4.40
C ILE A 184 -18.80 -46.01 4.92
N SER A 185 -19.87 -45.59 4.26
CA SER A 185 -21.23 -45.92 4.67
C SER A 185 -21.52 -47.41 4.55
N LEU A 186 -21.07 -48.08 3.48
CA LEU A 186 -21.16 -49.51 3.30
C LEU A 186 -20.36 -50.28 4.37
N ALA A 187 -19.14 -49.82 4.68
CA ALA A 187 -18.30 -50.39 5.71
C ALA A 187 -18.96 -50.28 7.10
N LEU A 188 -19.55 -49.12 7.41
CA LEU A 188 -20.28 -48.90 8.66
C LEU A 188 -21.54 -49.81 8.76
N ILE A 189 -22.28 -49.96 7.67
CA ILE A 189 -23.45 -50.85 7.63
C ILE A 189 -23.02 -52.30 7.85
N LEU A 190 -21.97 -52.76 7.17
CA LEU A 190 -21.40 -54.09 7.38
C LEU A 190 -20.92 -54.29 8.81
N LEU A 191 -20.24 -53.30 9.39
CA LEU A 191 -19.80 -53.36 10.78
C LEU A 191 -20.99 -53.49 11.74
N LEU A 192 -22.04 -52.72 11.54
CA LEU A 192 -23.25 -52.78 12.37
C LEU A 192 -23.95 -54.11 12.23
N LEU A 193 -24.00 -54.71 11.03
CA LEU A 193 -24.53 -56.06 10.83
C LEU A 193 -23.69 -57.11 11.56
N VAL A 194 -22.35 -57.04 11.47
CA VAL A 194 -21.46 -57.96 12.21
C VAL A 194 -21.63 -57.82 13.73
N ILE A 195 -21.73 -56.61 14.25
CA ILE A 195 -21.97 -56.35 15.68
C ILE A 195 -23.38 -56.86 16.06
N GLY A 196 -24.38 -56.62 15.23
CA GLY A 196 -25.73 -57.12 15.44
C GLY A 196 -25.78 -58.64 15.50
N PHE A 197 -25.12 -59.32 14.57
CA PHE A 197 -24.97 -60.78 14.61
C PHE A 197 -24.17 -61.26 15.83
N ALA A 198 -23.05 -60.59 16.15
CA ALA A 198 -22.23 -60.94 17.32
C ALA A 198 -22.97 -60.73 18.65
N LEU A 199 -23.87 -59.78 18.75
CA LEU A 199 -24.71 -59.56 19.93
C LEU A 199 -25.93 -60.49 19.96
N ALA A 200 -26.47 -60.89 18.80
CA ALA A 200 -27.60 -61.83 18.69
C ALA A 200 -27.17 -63.27 19.05
N ILE A 201 -25.98 -63.70 18.69
CA ILE A 201 -25.45 -65.04 18.99
C ILE A 201 -25.41 -65.32 20.49
N PRO A 202 -24.89 -64.49 21.41
CA PRO A 202 -24.88 -64.76 22.84
C PRO A 202 -26.27 -64.66 23.47
N PHE A 203 -27.21 -63.88 22.85
CA PHE A 203 -28.59 -63.85 23.33
C PHE A 203 -29.36 -65.17 23.05
N PHE A 204 -28.92 -65.87 22.01
CA PHE A 204 -29.49 -67.24 21.69
C PHE A 204 -28.68 -68.35 22.35
N ILE A 205 -27.46 -68.14 22.85
CA ILE A 205 -26.54 -69.19 23.31
C ILE A 205 -26.17 -69.12 24.76
N ILE A 206 -26.12 -67.92 25.43
CA ILE A 206 -25.69 -67.86 26.87
C ILE A 206 -26.32 -66.64 27.59
N PRO A 207 -26.92 -66.79 28.79
CA PRO A 207 -27.24 -65.68 29.66
C PRO A 207 -26.09 -65.24 30.56
N SER A 208 -25.84 -63.94 30.51
CA SER A 208 -25.17 -63.12 31.56
C SER A 208 -23.75 -63.38 32.01
N TYR A 209 -22.94 -62.31 31.96
CA TYR A 209 -22.18 -61.78 33.09
C TYR A 209 -21.72 -60.31 32.93
N LYS A 210 -21.69 -59.61 34.06
CA LYS A 210 -21.62 -58.20 34.41
C LYS A 210 -20.28 -57.46 34.15
N ALA A 211 -20.36 -56.23 33.76
CA ALA A 211 -19.83 -54.92 34.30
C ALA A 211 -18.33 -54.69 34.58
N ARG A 212 -17.82 -53.56 34.16
CA ARG A 212 -17.22 -52.38 34.85
C ARG A 212 -16.19 -51.63 33.98
N LYS A 213 -16.41 -50.38 33.72
CA LYS A 213 -15.90 -49.06 34.21
C LYS A 213 -14.38 -48.75 33.99
N PHE A 214 -13.98 -47.65 33.39
CA PHE A 214 -13.44 -46.39 33.93
C PHE A 214 -12.67 -45.55 32.88
N LYS A 215 -13.01 -44.33 32.70
CA LYS A 215 -12.51 -42.95 32.81
C LYS A 215 -11.09 -42.60 32.30
N SER A 216 -11.07 -41.54 31.54
CA SER A 216 -10.54 -40.14 31.81
C SER A 216 -9.15 -39.85 31.27
N ALA A 217 -8.82 -38.83 30.65
CA ALA A 217 -8.72 -37.42 30.83
C ALA A 217 -7.59 -36.78 29.98
N ARG A 218 -7.82 -35.68 29.38
CA ARG A 218 -7.25 -34.34 29.55
C ARG A 218 -5.80 -34.03 29.14
N SER A 219 -5.57 -33.02 28.38
CA SER A 219 -5.05 -31.64 28.59
C SER A 219 -3.92 -31.33 27.60
N SER A 220 -3.79 -30.30 27.02
CA SER A 220 -3.79 -28.84 27.07
C SER A 220 -2.52 -28.24 26.41
N THR A 221 -2.73 -27.13 25.76
CA THR A 221 -1.98 -25.87 25.72
C THR A 221 -0.55 -25.76 25.19
N GLY A 222 -0.37 -24.65 24.47
CA GLY A 222 0.92 -23.99 24.31
C GLY A 222 0.90 -22.84 23.30
N LEU A 223 0.74 -21.65 23.81
CA LEU A 223 1.02 -20.32 23.26
C LEU A 223 2.47 -20.14 22.77
N THR A 224 2.70 -19.17 21.87
CA THR A 224 3.64 -18.04 22.06
C THR A 224 3.73 -17.25 20.77
N SER A 225 3.33 -16.02 20.71
CA SER A 225 3.89 -14.69 20.99
C SER A 225 4.95 -14.18 20.00
N THR A 226 4.51 -13.17 19.28
CA THR A 226 5.06 -11.84 18.92
C THR A 226 6.57 -11.59 18.96
N MET A 227 7.08 -10.92 17.91
CA MET A 227 8.03 -9.83 18.07
C MET A 227 7.83 -8.74 17.01
N ASN A 228 7.64 -7.53 17.49
CA ASN A 228 7.62 -6.27 16.77
C ASN A 228 9.04 -5.86 16.38
N ALA A 229 9.24 -5.42 15.15
CA ALA A 229 10.39 -4.62 14.76
C ALA A 229 9.90 -3.24 14.35
N GLU A 230 10.28 -2.23 15.09
CA GLU A 230 10.13 -0.82 14.73
C GLU A 230 10.97 -0.50 13.51
N GLU A 231 10.33 -0.06 12.45
CA GLU A 231 10.96 0.42 11.22
C GLU A 231 10.88 1.95 11.21
N SER A 232 12.04 2.63 11.20
CA SER A 232 12.13 4.09 11.12
C SER A 232 11.60 4.57 9.77
N GLU A 233 10.61 5.44 9.80
CA GLU A 233 9.95 5.98 8.61
C GLU A 233 10.76 7.15 8.01
N ASN A 234 11.13 7.01 6.74
CA ASN A 234 11.68 8.07 5.90
C ASN A 234 10.59 8.67 5.00
N TYR A 235 10.48 9.99 4.98
CA TYR A 235 9.49 10.73 4.19
C TYR A 235 10.14 11.57 3.11
N ILE A 236 9.51 11.68 1.95
CA ILE A 236 9.86 12.61 0.86
C ILE A 236 8.69 13.58 0.62
N ILE A 237 9.01 14.80 0.22
CA ILE A 237 8.04 15.86 -0.03
C ILE A 237 7.98 16.17 -1.51
N TYR A 238 6.78 16.27 -2.05
CA TYR A 238 6.50 16.71 -3.41
C TYR A 238 5.62 17.96 -3.41
N THR A 239 5.73 18.73 -4.50
CA THR A 239 4.87 19.87 -4.76
C THR A 239 3.84 19.51 -5.82
N GLU A 240 2.59 19.83 -5.55
CA GLU A 240 1.52 19.83 -6.53
C GLU A 240 1.30 21.28 -7.01
N ILE A 241 1.39 21.49 -8.31
CA ILE A 241 1.18 22.80 -8.93
C ILE A 241 -0.23 22.78 -9.55
N GLU A 242 -1.11 23.62 -9.05
CA GLU A 242 -2.43 23.80 -9.66
C GLU A 242 -2.31 24.49 -11.03
N PRO A 243 -3.08 24.07 -12.05
CA PRO A 243 -3.03 24.69 -13.37
C PRO A 243 -3.60 26.12 -13.35
N VAL A 244 -2.86 27.02 -13.96
CA VAL A 244 -3.15 28.45 -14.05
C VAL A 244 -4.13 28.74 -15.17
N LYS A 245 -5.13 29.61 -14.92
CA LYS A 245 -5.92 30.27 -15.97
C LYS A 245 -5.08 31.34 -16.68
N PRO A 246 -5.13 31.47 -18.02
CA PRO A 246 -4.38 32.47 -18.73
C PRO A 246 -5.00 33.87 -18.52
N GLU A 247 -4.10 34.86 -18.46
CA GLU A 247 -4.35 36.32 -18.47
C GLU A 247 -4.43 37.01 -17.10
N GLU A 248 -3.24 37.08 -16.45
CA GLU A 248 -2.86 38.25 -15.63
C GLU A 248 -1.35 38.23 -15.44
N GLU A 249 -0.71 39.40 -15.35
CA GLU A 249 0.73 39.58 -15.14
C GLU A 249 1.14 38.99 -13.80
N TYR A 250 1.78 37.79 -13.79
CA TYR A 250 1.99 36.99 -12.58
C TYR A 250 3.42 37.05 -12.04
N VAL A 251 3.49 36.87 -10.73
CA VAL A 251 4.74 36.55 -10.04
C VAL A 251 4.95 35.03 -10.13
N ASN A 252 6.05 34.63 -10.79
CA ASN A 252 6.41 33.23 -10.92
C ASN A 252 7.01 32.72 -9.63
N PHE A 253 6.49 31.61 -9.11
CA PHE A 253 6.99 30.96 -7.92
C PHE A 253 7.23 29.48 -8.18
N SER A 254 8.45 29.05 -8.02
CA SER A 254 8.87 27.69 -8.35
C SER A 254 9.82 27.11 -7.31
N VAL A 255 9.99 25.81 -7.33
CA VAL A 255 10.97 25.07 -6.54
C VAL A 255 12.17 24.73 -7.41
N ILE A 256 13.35 25.14 -7.00
CA ILE A 256 14.61 24.73 -7.61
C ILE A 256 15.15 23.57 -6.75
N ARG A 257 15.22 22.37 -7.35
CA ARG A 257 15.93 21.24 -6.72
C ARG A 257 17.42 21.43 -6.94
N ARG A 258 18.19 21.43 -5.87
CA ARG A 258 19.61 21.10 -5.98
C ARG A 258 19.70 19.57 -6.03
N GLU A 259 20.06 19.03 -7.18
CA GLU A 259 20.58 17.66 -7.25
C GLU A 259 21.96 17.71 -6.58
N ASP A 260 22.11 16.94 -5.50
CA ASP A 260 23.43 16.69 -4.91
C ASP A 260 24.28 16.04 -6.01
N GLU A 261 25.40 16.68 -6.32
CA GLU A 261 26.42 16.19 -7.26
C GLU A 261 26.89 14.80 -6.83
N LYS A 262 26.28 13.78 -7.39
CA LYS A 262 26.93 12.49 -7.68
C LYS A 262 26.53 12.11 -9.09
N GLY A 263 27.48 12.35 -9.98
CA GLY A 263 27.34 12.09 -11.38
C GLY A 263 26.95 10.64 -11.66
N GLU A 264 25.89 10.50 -12.44
CA GLU A 264 25.79 9.45 -13.45
C GLU A 264 24.94 10.02 -14.58
N ASN A 265 25.61 10.16 -15.71
CA ASN A 265 25.02 10.49 -16.99
C ASN A 265 23.93 9.49 -17.32
N LEU A 266 22.67 9.91 -17.39
CA LEU A 266 21.67 9.22 -18.18
C LEU A 266 21.27 10.14 -19.34
N LYS A 267 21.73 9.74 -20.52
CA LYS A 267 21.25 10.24 -21.81
C LYS A 267 19.78 9.93 -21.94
N LEU A 268 19.09 10.88 -22.54
CA LEU A 268 17.71 10.87 -23.04
C LEU A 268 17.31 9.56 -23.73
#